data_40dc8c545c7ef38e9ee7bf6219a1bfa4
#
_entry.id   40dc8c545c7ef38e9ee7bf6219a1bfa4
#
_cell.length_a   1.000
_cell.length_b   1.000
_cell.length_c   1.000
_cell.angle_alpha   90.00
_cell.angle_beta   90.00
_cell.angle_gamma   90.00
#
_symmetry.space_group_name_H-M   'P 1'
#
loop_
_entity.id
_entity.type
_entity.pdbx_description
1 polymer ?
#
loop_
_entity_poly.entity_id
_entity_poly.type
_entity_poly.pdbx_seq_one_letter_code
_entity_poly.pdbx_strand_id
1 'polypeptide(L)'
;MGNRSAKALGPYVFEDIADGVLLLSCDGTISYMNKSAQSMLNIATDQLGHSLPGIWLQQADSRNDDLCQSILDTLYDKQTKISRTVNFYTSSNEKHILQIKSSYWNAPEPDGHDGVLLILQDVTVEEKLKKEKEDAILIFSFFLTAVGIWTLFYAALTQFQIEIPRFCMTYILLGLGAVLTWLIIWKTDLTVSDIGLSFRNIRRPLLVNIVFSLLACLVMTAVKAILVMSGSGYFPEGQPFFDFQFTLGMKLYPLSVLLQEVLSQSIIHECLMRILKGKNSHIHAILLSSILFTALHIHRGFGFMIGSFLLGCGIGILYRKQRTVWGLCITHYSVSMTAFFLNWL
;
A
#
# COMPACT_ATOMS: atom_id res chain seq x y z
N MET A 1 -57.13 -3.30 -21.04
CA MET A 1 -56.00 -3.82 -21.83
C MET A 1 -54.60 -3.37 -21.31
N GLY A 2 -54.49 -2.84 -20.08
CA GLY A 2 -53.23 -2.27 -19.56
C GLY A 2 -52.37 -3.09 -18.59
N ASN A 3 -52.83 -4.29 -18.17
CA ASN A 3 -52.20 -4.95 -17.01
C ASN A 3 -51.34 -6.19 -17.37
N ARG A 4 -51.27 -6.59 -18.64
CA ARG A 4 -50.43 -7.75 -19.05
C ARG A 4 -48.99 -7.38 -19.46
N SER A 5 -48.70 -6.12 -19.79
CA SER A 5 -47.36 -5.73 -20.22
C SER A 5 -46.38 -5.46 -19.06
N ALA A 6 -46.85 -5.03 -17.87
CA ALA A 6 -46.02 -4.77 -16.71
C ALA A 6 -45.52 -6.08 -16.01
N LYS A 7 -46.33 -7.15 -16.04
CA LYS A 7 -45.94 -8.47 -15.51
C LYS A 7 -44.84 -9.18 -16.35
N ALA A 8 -44.71 -8.85 -17.62
CA ALA A 8 -43.71 -9.45 -18.51
C ALA A 8 -42.39 -8.68 -18.59
N LEU A 9 -42.35 -7.43 -18.14
CA LEU A 9 -41.12 -6.60 -18.15
C LEU A 9 -40.23 -6.77 -16.92
N GLY A 10 -40.79 -7.21 -15.80
CA GLY A 10 -40.08 -7.36 -14.54
C GLY A 10 -38.79 -8.21 -14.61
N PRO A 11 -38.84 -9.42 -15.16
CA PRO A 11 -37.63 -10.26 -15.29
C PRO A 11 -36.55 -9.66 -16.19
N TYR A 12 -36.95 -9.03 -17.30
CA TYR A 12 -35.99 -8.43 -18.26
C TYR A 12 -35.25 -7.21 -17.70
N VAL A 13 -35.88 -6.45 -16.81
CA VAL A 13 -35.26 -5.27 -16.19
C VAL A 13 -34.13 -5.66 -15.25
N PHE A 14 -34.22 -6.82 -14.61
CA PHE A 14 -33.18 -7.27 -13.66
C PHE A 14 -32.02 -8.01 -14.34
N GLU A 15 -32.19 -8.48 -15.59
CA GLU A 15 -31.15 -9.24 -16.30
C GLU A 15 -29.90 -8.42 -16.62
N ASP A 16 -30.04 -7.11 -16.91
CA ASP A 16 -28.96 -6.22 -17.31
C ASP A 16 -28.38 -5.43 -16.14
N ILE A 17 -28.84 -5.69 -14.88
CA ILE A 17 -28.28 -5.06 -13.69
C ILE A 17 -26.97 -5.75 -13.31
N ALA A 18 -25.93 -4.94 -13.01
CA ALA A 18 -24.64 -5.43 -12.58
C ALA A 18 -24.69 -6.13 -11.20
N ASP A 19 -25.61 -5.72 -10.34
CA ASP A 19 -25.85 -6.38 -9.06
C ASP A 19 -26.55 -7.73 -9.28
N GLY A 20 -26.20 -8.72 -8.47
CA GLY A 20 -26.89 -10.01 -8.44
C GLY A 20 -28.27 -9.87 -7.78
N VAL A 21 -29.31 -10.32 -8.46
CA VAL A 21 -30.68 -10.29 -7.94
C VAL A 21 -31.20 -11.71 -7.83
N LEU A 22 -31.66 -12.11 -6.64
CA LEU A 22 -32.31 -13.38 -6.38
C LEU A 22 -33.66 -13.15 -5.71
N LEU A 23 -34.64 -13.95 -6.08
CA LEU A 23 -35.90 -14.10 -5.36
C LEU A 23 -35.97 -15.52 -4.79
N LEU A 24 -36.16 -15.61 -3.50
CA LEU A 24 -36.35 -16.87 -2.78
C LEU A 24 -37.77 -16.97 -2.26
N SER A 25 -38.38 -18.15 -2.33
CA SER A 25 -39.61 -18.49 -1.62
C SER A 25 -39.35 -18.62 -0.13
N CYS A 26 -40.42 -18.67 0.69
CA CYS A 26 -40.31 -18.81 2.15
C CYS A 26 -39.56 -20.06 2.64
N ASP A 27 -39.46 -21.09 1.81
CA ASP A 27 -38.72 -22.31 2.07
C ASP A 27 -37.22 -22.19 1.63
N GLY A 28 -36.81 -21.03 1.14
CA GLY A 28 -35.45 -20.76 0.63
C GLY A 28 -35.22 -21.30 -0.78
N THR A 29 -36.24 -21.68 -1.51
CA THR A 29 -36.15 -22.17 -2.90
C THR A 29 -35.93 -20.96 -3.84
N ILE A 30 -35.02 -21.14 -4.80
CA ILE A 30 -34.70 -20.08 -5.79
C ILE A 30 -35.84 -19.97 -6.80
N SER A 31 -36.60 -18.88 -6.75
CA SER A 31 -37.68 -18.60 -7.70
C SER A 31 -37.19 -17.82 -8.93
N TYR A 32 -36.18 -16.97 -8.75
CA TYR A 32 -35.56 -16.19 -9.82
C TYR A 32 -34.11 -15.85 -9.47
N MET A 33 -33.27 -15.80 -10.49
CA MET A 33 -31.87 -15.39 -10.37
C MET A 33 -31.42 -14.78 -11.69
N ASN A 34 -30.87 -13.53 -11.66
CA ASN A 34 -30.33 -12.90 -12.85
C ASN A 34 -28.92 -13.42 -13.18
N LYS A 35 -28.40 -13.08 -14.36
CA LYS A 35 -27.07 -13.49 -14.82
C LYS A 35 -25.94 -13.08 -13.89
N SER A 36 -26.03 -11.88 -13.32
CA SER A 36 -25.01 -11.37 -12.37
C SER A 36 -24.95 -12.23 -11.10
N ALA A 37 -26.10 -12.61 -10.53
CA ALA A 37 -26.16 -13.50 -9.39
C ALA A 37 -25.63 -14.90 -9.70
N GLN A 38 -25.98 -15.45 -10.89
CA GLN A 38 -25.43 -16.73 -11.36
C GLN A 38 -23.90 -16.70 -11.40
N SER A 39 -23.33 -15.64 -11.96
CA SER A 39 -21.89 -15.47 -12.07
C SER A 39 -21.22 -15.28 -10.69
N MET A 40 -21.78 -14.42 -9.82
CA MET A 40 -21.23 -14.13 -8.50
C MET A 40 -21.23 -15.36 -7.58
N LEU A 41 -22.33 -16.13 -7.61
CA LEU A 41 -22.49 -17.32 -6.76
C LEU A 41 -21.97 -18.60 -7.40
N ASN A 42 -21.59 -18.53 -8.68
CA ASN A 42 -21.21 -19.70 -9.47
C ASN A 42 -22.28 -20.81 -9.44
N ILE A 43 -23.55 -20.40 -9.61
CA ILE A 43 -24.72 -21.27 -9.60
C ILE A 43 -25.31 -21.30 -11.02
N ALA A 44 -25.50 -22.49 -11.56
CA ALA A 44 -26.07 -22.66 -12.89
C ALA A 44 -27.61 -22.49 -12.88
N THR A 45 -28.19 -22.19 -14.04
CA THR A 45 -29.63 -21.97 -14.23
C THR A 45 -30.49 -23.20 -13.93
N ASP A 46 -29.92 -24.40 -14.00
CA ASP A 46 -30.59 -25.67 -13.68
C ASP A 46 -30.89 -25.84 -12.18
N GLN A 47 -30.28 -24.98 -11.34
CA GLN A 47 -30.54 -24.94 -9.89
C GLN A 47 -31.77 -24.09 -9.51
N LEU A 48 -32.48 -23.50 -10.46
CA LEU A 48 -33.79 -22.91 -10.20
C LEU A 48 -34.76 -23.97 -9.68
N GLY A 49 -35.52 -23.63 -8.65
CA GLY A 49 -36.39 -24.60 -7.94
C GLY A 49 -35.71 -25.41 -6.84
N HIS A 50 -34.40 -25.24 -6.63
CA HIS A 50 -33.68 -25.85 -5.53
C HIS A 50 -33.51 -24.88 -4.37
N SER A 51 -33.39 -25.41 -3.15
CA SER A 51 -33.13 -24.61 -1.95
C SER A 51 -31.71 -24.07 -1.98
N LEU A 52 -31.55 -22.73 -1.93
CA LEU A 52 -30.24 -22.09 -1.93
C LEU A 52 -29.35 -22.50 -0.74
N PRO A 53 -29.87 -22.54 0.53
CA PRO A 53 -29.10 -23.10 1.62
C PRO A 53 -28.78 -24.59 1.43
N GLY A 54 -29.66 -25.34 0.79
CA GLY A 54 -29.46 -26.79 0.51
C GLY A 54 -28.30 -27.03 -0.47
N ILE A 55 -28.13 -26.17 -1.49
CA ILE A 55 -27.02 -26.24 -2.43
C ILE A 55 -25.68 -26.08 -1.68
N TRP A 56 -25.56 -25.10 -0.79
CA TRP A 56 -24.32 -24.85 -0.05
C TRP A 56 -24.05 -25.86 1.05
N LEU A 57 -25.09 -26.34 1.75
CA LEU A 57 -24.96 -27.42 2.73
C LEU A 57 -24.44 -28.72 2.10
N GLN A 58 -24.81 -29.00 0.84
CA GLN A 58 -24.26 -30.15 0.12
C GLN A 58 -22.78 -30.01 -0.22
N GLN A 59 -22.29 -28.76 -0.37
CA GLN A 59 -20.88 -28.50 -0.60
C GLN A 59 -20.02 -28.58 0.67
N ALA A 60 -20.66 -28.73 1.85
CA ALA A 60 -20.01 -28.82 3.18
C ALA A 60 -18.96 -27.76 3.47
N ASP A 61 -19.11 -26.56 2.89
CA ASP A 61 -18.18 -25.45 3.04
C ASP A 61 -18.71 -24.45 4.06
N SER A 62 -18.28 -24.60 5.32
CA SER A 62 -18.65 -23.70 6.43
C SER A 62 -18.19 -22.24 6.24
N ARG A 63 -17.33 -21.97 5.27
CA ARG A 63 -16.84 -20.60 5.00
C ARG A 63 -17.93 -19.69 4.44
N ASN A 64 -19.04 -20.25 3.93
CA ASN A 64 -20.18 -19.51 3.40
C ASN A 64 -21.36 -19.42 4.39
N ASP A 65 -21.18 -19.86 5.65
CA ASP A 65 -22.22 -19.86 6.68
C ASP A 65 -22.79 -18.47 6.95
N ASP A 66 -21.97 -17.40 6.90
CA ASP A 66 -22.43 -16.01 7.09
C ASP A 66 -23.46 -15.59 6.04
N LEU A 67 -23.30 -16.04 4.79
CA LEU A 67 -24.27 -15.78 3.73
C LEU A 67 -25.58 -16.55 3.99
N CYS A 68 -25.47 -17.85 4.32
CA CYS A 68 -26.63 -18.66 4.69
C CYS A 68 -27.38 -18.06 5.88
N GLN A 69 -26.66 -17.66 6.92
CA GLN A 69 -27.24 -17.05 8.12
C GLN A 69 -27.99 -15.75 7.80
N SER A 70 -27.45 -14.91 6.90
CA SER A 70 -28.10 -13.67 6.48
C SER A 70 -29.46 -13.93 5.79
N ILE A 71 -29.55 -15.00 5.00
CA ILE A 71 -30.79 -15.41 4.36
C ILE A 71 -31.79 -15.96 5.39
N LEU A 72 -31.32 -16.83 6.29
CA LEU A 72 -32.15 -17.42 7.34
C LEU A 72 -32.70 -16.34 8.28
N ASP A 73 -31.87 -15.39 8.73
CA ASP A 73 -32.31 -14.27 9.56
C ASP A 73 -33.47 -13.47 8.89
N THR A 74 -33.34 -13.24 7.58
CA THR A 74 -34.37 -12.54 6.83
C THR A 74 -35.67 -13.34 6.74
N LEU A 75 -35.56 -14.64 6.53
CA LEU A 75 -36.72 -15.53 6.43
C LEU A 75 -37.45 -15.70 7.77
N TYR A 76 -36.71 -15.93 8.86
CA TYR A 76 -37.28 -16.18 10.17
C TYR A 76 -37.78 -14.91 10.88
N ASP A 77 -36.95 -13.85 10.84
CA ASP A 77 -37.27 -12.61 11.53
C ASP A 77 -38.21 -11.69 10.71
N LYS A 78 -38.50 -12.07 9.45
CA LYS A 78 -39.31 -11.29 8.50
C LYS A 78 -38.87 -9.83 8.41
N GLN A 79 -37.57 -9.58 8.51
CA GLN A 79 -37.01 -8.23 8.51
C GLN A 79 -37.00 -7.64 7.10
N THR A 80 -37.37 -6.37 7.02
CA THR A 80 -37.57 -5.69 5.75
C THR A 80 -36.33 -5.02 5.18
N LYS A 81 -35.20 -5.02 5.89
CA LYS A 81 -33.92 -4.47 5.34
C LYS A 81 -32.74 -4.94 6.20
N ILE A 82 -32.09 -6.01 5.79
CA ILE A 82 -30.79 -6.41 6.35
C ILE A 82 -29.73 -6.02 5.31
N SER A 83 -28.63 -5.38 5.74
CA SER A 83 -27.45 -5.13 4.92
C SER A 83 -26.23 -5.64 5.66
N ARG A 84 -25.54 -6.61 5.07
CA ARG A 84 -24.32 -7.21 5.62
C ARG A 84 -23.26 -7.37 4.55
N THR A 85 -21.99 -7.30 4.95
CA THR A 85 -20.84 -7.64 4.09
C THR A 85 -20.31 -8.99 4.56
N VAL A 86 -20.24 -9.95 3.66
CA VAL A 86 -19.82 -11.32 3.95
C VAL A 86 -18.70 -11.76 3.01
N ASN A 87 -17.87 -12.69 3.49
CA ASN A 87 -16.94 -13.39 2.63
C ASN A 87 -17.70 -14.54 1.94
N PHE A 88 -17.52 -14.68 0.65
CA PHE A 88 -18.06 -15.78 -0.14
C PHE A 88 -16.93 -16.51 -0.86
N TYR A 89 -16.97 -17.82 -0.83
CA TYR A 89 -15.99 -18.68 -1.49
C TYR A 89 -16.69 -19.49 -2.57
N THR A 90 -16.23 -19.35 -3.81
CA THR A 90 -16.71 -20.13 -4.93
C THR A 90 -16.26 -21.59 -4.83
N SER A 91 -16.88 -22.47 -5.62
CA SER A 91 -16.43 -23.88 -5.75
C SER A 91 -14.98 -24.00 -6.28
N SER A 92 -14.47 -22.99 -7.00
CA SER A 92 -13.07 -22.88 -7.42
C SER A 92 -12.13 -22.37 -6.32
N ASN A 93 -12.63 -22.17 -5.09
CA ASN A 93 -11.90 -21.63 -3.95
C ASN A 93 -11.47 -20.16 -4.11
N GLU A 94 -12.13 -19.40 -4.97
CA GLU A 94 -11.94 -17.96 -5.10
C GLU A 94 -12.76 -17.23 -4.03
N LYS A 95 -12.10 -16.26 -3.35
CA LYS A 95 -12.73 -15.45 -2.31
C LYS A 95 -13.28 -14.17 -2.91
N HIS A 96 -14.58 -13.96 -2.73
CA HIS A 96 -15.28 -12.71 -3.00
C HIS A 96 -15.77 -12.07 -1.70
N ILE A 97 -15.92 -10.76 -1.70
CA ILE A 97 -16.56 -9.99 -0.63
C ILE A 97 -17.86 -9.48 -1.20
N LEU A 98 -18.97 -10.00 -0.69
CA LEU A 98 -20.31 -9.64 -1.16
C LEU A 98 -21.00 -8.75 -0.14
N GLN A 99 -21.50 -7.60 -0.59
CA GLN A 99 -22.48 -6.82 0.15
C GLN A 99 -23.86 -7.39 -0.17
N ILE A 100 -24.54 -7.90 0.85
CA ILE A 100 -25.88 -8.49 0.74
C ILE A 100 -26.88 -7.48 1.25
N LYS A 101 -27.91 -7.22 0.48
CA LYS A 101 -29.10 -6.54 0.93
C LYS A 101 -30.27 -7.50 0.79
N SER A 102 -30.86 -7.90 1.91
CA SER A 102 -32.00 -8.81 1.94
C SER A 102 -33.23 -8.13 2.46
N SER A 103 -34.37 -8.43 1.90
CA SER A 103 -35.66 -7.87 2.29
C SER A 103 -36.75 -8.94 2.18
N TYR A 104 -37.46 -9.15 3.27
CA TYR A 104 -38.67 -9.98 3.24
C TYR A 104 -39.81 -9.18 2.60
N TRP A 105 -40.56 -9.81 1.74
CA TRP A 105 -41.73 -9.20 1.10
C TRP A 105 -42.97 -10.12 1.24
N ASN A 106 -44.09 -9.51 1.52
CA ASN A 106 -45.39 -10.20 1.55
C ASN A 106 -46.07 -9.98 0.20
N ALA A 107 -46.57 -11.06 -0.35
CA ALA A 107 -47.34 -10.94 -1.59
C ALA A 107 -48.66 -10.17 -1.33
N PRO A 108 -48.99 -9.17 -2.15
CA PRO A 108 -50.21 -8.37 -1.95
C PRO A 108 -51.50 -9.11 -2.38
N GLU A 109 -51.37 -10.25 -3.08
CA GLU A 109 -52.49 -11.04 -3.60
C GLU A 109 -52.68 -12.33 -2.81
N PRO A 110 -53.94 -12.83 -2.65
CA PRO A 110 -54.22 -14.07 -1.88
C PRO A 110 -53.53 -15.32 -2.41
N ASP A 111 -53.19 -15.35 -3.71
CA ASP A 111 -52.50 -16.48 -4.34
C ASP A 111 -50.99 -16.17 -4.52
N GLY A 112 -50.48 -15.08 -3.99
CA GLY A 112 -49.06 -14.68 -4.03
C GLY A 112 -48.27 -15.41 -2.95
N HIS A 113 -47.04 -15.75 -3.25
CA HIS A 113 -46.12 -16.37 -2.30
C HIS A 113 -45.22 -15.29 -1.68
N ASP A 114 -45.20 -15.29 -0.35
CA ASP A 114 -44.21 -14.50 0.41
C ASP A 114 -42.80 -14.99 0.08
N GLY A 115 -41.82 -14.12 0.23
CA GLY A 115 -40.47 -14.48 -0.10
C GLY A 115 -39.40 -13.50 0.36
N VAL A 116 -38.18 -13.73 -0.09
CA VAL A 116 -37.02 -12.88 0.19
C VAL A 116 -36.43 -12.38 -1.13
N LEU A 117 -36.27 -11.08 -1.23
CA LEU A 117 -35.44 -10.44 -2.24
C LEU A 117 -34.02 -10.32 -1.72
N LEU A 118 -33.06 -10.86 -2.44
CA LEU A 118 -31.62 -10.68 -2.19
C LEU A 118 -31.03 -9.85 -3.32
N ILE A 119 -30.30 -8.82 -2.96
CA ILE A 119 -29.44 -8.06 -3.87
C ILE A 119 -28.00 -8.28 -3.42
N LEU A 120 -27.17 -8.76 -4.33
CA LEU A 120 -25.77 -9.07 -4.10
C LEU A 120 -24.91 -8.10 -4.89
N GLN A 121 -24.00 -7.42 -4.24
CA GLN A 121 -23.01 -6.57 -4.87
C GLN A 121 -21.61 -7.12 -4.57
N ASP A 122 -20.83 -7.43 -5.61
CA ASP A 122 -19.43 -7.78 -5.42
C ASP A 122 -18.62 -6.50 -5.14
N VAL A 123 -18.21 -6.35 -3.88
CA VAL A 123 -17.40 -5.21 -3.38
C VAL A 123 -15.95 -5.61 -3.10
N THR A 124 -15.50 -6.72 -3.69
CA THR A 124 -14.17 -7.29 -3.45
C THR A 124 -13.06 -6.28 -3.76
N VAL A 125 -13.18 -5.58 -4.89
CA VAL A 125 -12.18 -4.59 -5.33
C VAL A 125 -12.20 -3.36 -4.42
N GLU A 126 -13.40 -2.86 -4.11
CA GLU A 126 -13.60 -1.70 -3.24
C GLU A 126 -13.06 -1.93 -1.82
N GLU A 127 -13.38 -3.08 -1.23
CA GLU A 127 -12.91 -3.42 0.13
C GLU A 127 -11.40 -3.68 0.16
N LYS A 128 -10.82 -4.29 -0.88
CA LYS A 128 -9.36 -4.41 -1.00
C LYS A 128 -8.68 -3.05 -1.08
N LEU A 129 -9.17 -2.17 -1.95
CA LEU A 129 -8.62 -0.81 -2.10
C LEU A 129 -8.76 0.01 -0.81
N LYS A 130 -9.89 -0.14 -0.11
CA LYS A 130 -10.12 0.52 1.18
C LYS A 130 -9.11 0.03 2.22
N LYS A 131 -8.93 -1.29 2.35
CA LYS A 131 -7.95 -1.90 3.27
C LYS A 131 -6.53 -1.44 2.94
N GLU A 132 -6.12 -1.49 1.66
CA GLU A 132 -4.80 -1.01 1.24
C GLU A 132 -4.56 0.46 1.60
N LYS A 133 -5.59 1.29 1.52
CA LYS A 133 -5.49 2.70 1.93
C LYS A 133 -5.40 2.85 3.45
N GLU A 134 -6.17 2.09 4.21
CA GLU A 134 -6.14 2.09 5.68
C GLU A 134 -4.75 1.63 6.18
N ASP A 135 -4.21 0.57 5.61
CA ASP A 135 -2.85 0.09 5.89
C ASP A 135 -1.80 1.17 5.56
N ALA A 136 -1.93 1.83 4.42
CA ALA A 136 -1.01 2.91 4.04
C ALA A 136 -1.07 4.10 5.00
N ILE A 137 -2.26 4.49 5.48
CA ILE A 137 -2.42 5.56 6.48
C ILE A 137 -1.77 5.14 7.81
N LEU A 138 -1.97 3.90 8.24
CA LEU A 138 -1.38 3.36 9.48
C LEU A 138 0.14 3.39 9.42
N ILE A 139 0.73 2.88 8.34
CA ILE A 139 2.18 2.87 8.10
C ILE A 139 2.74 4.29 8.12
N PHE A 140 2.10 5.21 7.38
CA PHE A 140 2.53 6.60 7.33
C PHE A 140 2.46 7.27 8.70
N SER A 141 1.42 6.99 9.49
CA SER A 141 1.27 7.50 10.85
C SER A 141 2.37 7.01 11.78
N PHE A 142 2.73 5.72 11.72
CA PHE A 142 3.86 5.19 12.51
C PHE A 142 5.18 5.85 12.13
N PHE A 143 5.42 6.02 10.82
CA PHE A 143 6.65 6.66 10.36
C PHE A 143 6.72 8.13 10.78
N LEU A 144 5.63 8.88 10.62
CA LEU A 144 5.57 10.29 11.03
C LEU A 144 5.79 10.43 12.54
N THR A 145 5.22 9.54 13.34
CA THR A 145 5.43 9.49 14.79
C THR A 145 6.90 9.23 15.11
N ALA A 146 7.55 8.27 14.42
CA ALA A 146 8.96 7.96 14.62
C ALA A 146 9.87 9.16 14.26
N VAL A 147 9.58 9.87 13.15
CA VAL A 147 10.28 11.10 12.77
C VAL A 147 10.09 12.19 13.83
N GLY A 148 8.86 12.36 14.32
CA GLY A 148 8.54 13.31 15.39
C GLY A 148 9.32 13.02 16.68
N ILE A 149 9.31 11.76 17.15
CA ILE A 149 10.07 11.32 18.34
C ILE A 149 11.57 11.56 18.13
N TRP A 150 12.11 11.20 16.96
CA TRP A 150 13.51 11.43 16.62
C TRP A 150 13.87 12.92 16.68
N THR A 151 13.06 13.77 16.09
CA THR A 151 13.28 15.22 16.06
C THR A 151 13.23 15.82 17.48
N LEU A 152 12.25 15.41 18.29
CA LEU A 152 12.14 15.84 19.70
C LEU A 152 13.33 15.34 20.54
N PHE A 153 13.74 14.10 20.34
CA PHE A 153 14.92 13.53 21.00
C PHE A 153 16.18 14.34 20.66
N TYR A 154 16.40 14.63 19.38
CA TYR A 154 17.53 15.44 18.95
C TYR A 154 17.47 16.88 19.51
N ALA A 155 16.29 17.50 19.48
CA ALA A 155 16.09 18.82 20.07
C ALA A 155 16.40 18.85 21.57
N ALA A 156 15.96 17.81 22.32
CA ALA A 156 16.27 17.68 23.75
C ALA A 156 17.78 17.54 24.00
N LEU A 157 18.48 16.69 23.23
CA LEU A 157 19.94 16.57 23.34
C LEU A 157 20.63 17.92 23.14
N THR A 158 20.20 18.67 22.14
CA THR A 158 20.75 20.00 21.83
C THR A 158 20.43 20.99 22.96
N GLN A 159 19.20 21.00 23.48
CA GLN A 159 18.78 21.90 24.56
C GLN A 159 19.55 21.64 25.85
N PHE A 160 19.77 20.38 26.20
CA PHE A 160 20.48 19.99 27.42
C PHE A 160 21.99 19.85 27.23
N GLN A 161 22.51 20.20 26.05
CA GLN A 161 23.93 20.11 25.68
C GLN A 161 24.54 18.71 25.92
N ILE A 162 23.74 17.66 25.67
CA ILE A 162 24.17 16.28 25.79
C ILE A 162 24.87 15.87 24.49
N GLU A 163 26.17 15.64 24.55
CA GLU A 163 26.95 15.19 23.42
C GLU A 163 26.90 13.66 23.27
N ILE A 164 26.27 13.20 22.20
CA ILE A 164 26.31 11.78 21.81
C ILE A 164 27.17 11.67 20.54
N PRO A 165 28.14 10.74 20.49
CA PRO A 165 28.93 10.52 19.29
C PRO A 165 28.06 10.26 18.06
N ARG A 166 28.38 10.90 16.93
CA ARG A 166 27.59 10.82 15.68
C ARG A 166 27.33 9.39 15.21
N PHE A 167 28.28 8.48 15.45
CA PHE A 167 28.11 7.07 15.09
C PHE A 167 27.00 6.41 15.96
N CYS A 168 26.91 6.73 17.25
CA CYS A 168 25.85 6.23 18.13
C CYS A 168 24.48 6.70 17.66
N MET A 169 24.36 7.98 17.27
CA MET A 169 23.11 8.53 16.71
C MET A 169 22.69 7.77 15.45
N THR A 170 23.63 7.47 14.56
CA THR A 170 23.36 6.69 13.37
C THR A 170 22.86 5.28 13.68
N TYR A 171 23.45 4.58 14.66
CA TYR A 171 23.00 3.24 15.04
C TYR A 171 21.65 3.25 15.77
N ILE A 172 21.36 4.25 16.59
CA ILE A 172 20.04 4.44 17.20
C ILE A 172 18.98 4.59 16.12
N LEU A 173 19.24 5.43 15.11
CA LEU A 173 18.33 5.66 14.00
C LEU A 173 18.14 4.40 13.15
N LEU A 174 19.19 3.64 12.89
CA LEU A 174 19.11 2.35 12.18
C LEU A 174 18.31 1.32 12.97
N GLY A 175 18.52 1.22 14.27
CA GLY A 175 17.75 0.35 15.16
C GLY A 175 16.25 0.71 15.13
N LEU A 176 15.93 2.00 15.24
CA LEU A 176 14.56 2.50 15.13
C LEU A 176 13.96 2.15 13.76
N GLY A 177 14.71 2.35 12.68
CA GLY A 177 14.28 2.01 11.32
C GLY A 177 14.04 0.50 11.13
N ALA A 178 14.91 -0.35 11.69
CA ALA A 178 14.74 -1.80 11.62
C ALA A 178 13.49 -2.27 12.39
N VAL A 179 13.26 -1.74 13.59
CA VAL A 179 12.06 -2.03 14.39
C VAL A 179 10.81 -1.57 13.65
N LEU A 180 10.83 -0.36 13.08
CA LEU A 180 9.71 0.18 12.31
C LEU A 180 9.41 -0.69 11.09
N THR A 181 10.43 -1.09 10.33
CA THR A 181 10.27 -1.98 9.17
C THR A 181 9.65 -3.33 9.58
N TRP A 182 10.15 -3.91 10.67
CA TRP A 182 9.61 -5.15 11.22
C TRP A 182 8.14 -5.02 11.64
N LEU A 183 7.78 -3.95 12.36
CA LEU A 183 6.41 -3.66 12.77
C LEU A 183 5.47 -3.51 11.57
N ILE A 184 5.92 -2.82 10.52
CA ILE A 184 5.16 -2.61 9.30
C ILE A 184 4.88 -3.96 8.61
N ILE A 185 5.92 -4.77 8.37
CA ILE A 185 5.77 -6.10 7.74
C ILE A 185 4.86 -7.01 8.58
N TRP A 186 4.97 -6.94 9.91
CA TRP A 186 4.14 -7.76 10.80
C TRP A 186 2.66 -7.34 10.83
N LYS A 187 2.36 -6.05 10.67
CA LYS A 187 0.99 -5.49 10.77
C LYS A 187 0.28 -5.38 9.43
N THR A 188 0.97 -5.54 8.32
CA THR A 188 0.41 -5.40 6.98
C THR A 188 0.68 -6.64 6.15
N ASP A 189 -0.09 -6.81 5.08
CA ASP A 189 0.05 -7.93 4.14
C ASP A 189 1.15 -7.66 3.08
N LEU A 190 2.15 -6.79 3.38
CA LEU A 190 3.23 -6.47 2.46
C LEU A 190 4.17 -7.66 2.25
N THR A 191 4.34 -8.03 0.99
CA THR A 191 5.27 -9.08 0.59
C THR A 191 6.67 -8.53 0.27
N VAL A 192 7.67 -9.40 0.25
CA VAL A 192 9.05 -9.05 -0.16
C VAL A 192 9.10 -8.43 -1.56
N SER A 193 8.17 -8.83 -2.44
CA SER A 193 8.03 -8.25 -3.77
C SER A 193 7.51 -6.81 -3.73
N ASP A 194 6.54 -6.54 -2.85
CA ASP A 194 5.92 -5.20 -2.71
C ASP A 194 6.92 -4.16 -2.20
N ILE A 195 7.87 -4.59 -1.37
CA ILE A 195 8.94 -3.73 -0.88
C ILE A 195 10.16 -3.64 -1.82
N GLY A 196 9.99 -4.01 -3.10
CA GLY A 196 11.01 -3.80 -4.15
C GLY A 196 12.29 -4.62 -4.02
N LEU A 197 12.30 -5.67 -3.18
CA LEU A 197 13.44 -6.57 -2.97
C LEU A 197 13.50 -7.72 -3.98
N SER A 198 12.62 -7.74 -4.97
CA SER A 198 12.64 -8.73 -6.04
C SER A 198 13.87 -8.57 -6.95
N PHE A 199 14.51 -9.68 -7.29
CA PHE A 199 15.63 -9.71 -8.24
C PHE A 199 15.19 -9.86 -9.71
N ARG A 200 13.88 -9.86 -9.97
CA ARG A 200 13.35 -10.01 -11.34
C ARG A 200 13.64 -8.74 -12.15
N ASN A 201 14.19 -8.90 -13.37
CA ASN A 201 14.47 -7.81 -14.31
C ASN A 201 15.40 -6.68 -13.80
N ILE A 202 16.35 -7.00 -12.90
CA ILE A 202 17.21 -6.03 -12.21
C ILE A 202 18.33 -5.43 -13.10
N ARG A 203 18.68 -6.06 -14.22
CA ARG A 203 19.83 -5.62 -15.07
C ARG A 203 19.69 -4.17 -15.55
N ARG A 204 18.53 -3.82 -16.12
CA ARG A 204 18.29 -2.45 -16.62
C ARG A 204 18.30 -1.40 -15.50
N PRO A 205 17.59 -1.58 -14.37
CA PRO A 205 17.72 -0.74 -13.19
C PRO A 205 19.14 -0.54 -12.71
N LEU A 206 19.94 -1.61 -12.60
CA LEU A 206 21.33 -1.51 -12.17
C LEU A 206 22.16 -0.63 -13.11
N LEU A 207 22.09 -0.85 -14.43
CA LEU A 207 22.83 -0.06 -15.42
C LEU A 207 22.44 1.43 -15.35
N VAL A 208 21.16 1.74 -15.30
CA VAL A 208 20.69 3.13 -15.20
C VAL A 208 21.22 3.80 -13.93
N ASN A 209 21.19 3.10 -12.79
CA ASN A 209 21.68 3.65 -11.52
C ASN A 209 23.21 3.78 -11.49
N ILE A 210 23.97 2.88 -12.12
CA ILE A 210 25.43 3.02 -12.27
C ILE A 210 25.75 4.29 -13.07
N VAL A 211 25.09 4.51 -14.21
CA VAL A 211 25.31 5.72 -15.03
C VAL A 211 24.93 6.97 -14.26
N PHE A 212 23.77 6.97 -13.58
CA PHE A 212 23.35 8.09 -12.77
C PHE A 212 24.33 8.38 -11.63
N SER A 213 24.82 7.35 -10.95
CA SER A 213 25.83 7.48 -9.89
C SER A 213 27.12 8.09 -10.38
N LEU A 214 27.64 7.63 -11.52
CA LEU A 214 28.87 8.17 -12.12
C LEU A 214 28.70 9.66 -12.45
N LEU A 215 27.58 10.04 -13.05
CA LEU A 215 27.29 11.45 -13.35
C LEU A 215 27.16 12.29 -12.07
N ALA A 216 26.48 11.81 -11.06
CA ALA A 216 26.32 12.52 -9.78
C ALA A 216 27.67 12.71 -9.07
N CYS A 217 28.51 11.66 -9.01
CA CYS A 217 29.85 11.71 -8.44
C CYS A 217 30.76 12.69 -9.21
N LEU A 218 30.67 12.68 -10.53
CA LEU A 218 31.42 13.64 -11.38
C LEU A 218 31.00 15.07 -11.10
N VAL A 219 29.69 15.36 -11.04
CA VAL A 219 29.15 16.69 -10.73
C VAL A 219 29.62 17.15 -9.35
N MET A 220 29.53 16.29 -8.32
CA MET A 220 30.00 16.63 -6.96
C MET A 220 31.49 16.97 -6.95
N THR A 221 32.30 16.18 -7.64
CA THR A 221 33.75 16.43 -7.76
C THR A 221 34.05 17.73 -8.49
N ALA A 222 33.34 18.01 -9.58
CA ALA A 222 33.47 19.25 -10.33
C ALA A 222 33.06 20.48 -9.51
N VAL A 223 31.96 20.39 -8.76
CA VAL A 223 31.51 21.47 -7.87
C VAL A 223 32.56 21.75 -6.78
N LYS A 224 33.12 20.69 -6.15
CA LYS A 224 34.21 20.89 -5.20
C LYS A 224 35.42 21.59 -5.86
N ALA A 225 35.84 21.15 -7.04
CA ALA A 225 36.96 21.76 -7.78
C ALA A 225 36.74 23.26 -8.02
N ILE A 226 35.54 23.64 -8.48
CA ILE A 226 35.14 25.02 -8.69
C ILE A 226 35.20 25.81 -7.38
N LEU A 227 34.67 25.32 -6.30
CA LEU A 227 34.65 25.97 -4.98
C LEU A 227 36.07 26.16 -4.42
N VAL A 228 36.94 25.20 -4.56
CA VAL A 228 38.34 25.28 -4.14
C VAL A 228 39.08 26.29 -5.01
N MET A 229 38.94 26.23 -6.35
CA MET A 229 39.60 27.14 -7.28
C MET A 229 39.11 28.59 -7.14
N SER A 230 37.86 28.81 -6.76
CA SER A 230 37.31 30.17 -6.54
C SER A 230 37.71 30.78 -5.20
N GLY A 231 38.41 30.05 -4.34
CA GLY A 231 38.76 30.55 -3.00
C GLY A 231 37.56 30.85 -2.12
N SER A 232 36.46 30.08 -2.29
CA SER A 232 35.17 30.35 -1.63
C SER A 232 35.21 30.30 -0.11
N GLY A 233 36.30 29.79 0.51
CA GLY A 233 36.41 29.58 1.97
C GLY A 233 35.52 28.47 2.52
N TYR A 234 34.75 27.76 1.66
CA TYR A 234 33.89 26.66 2.08
C TYR A 234 34.68 25.46 2.58
N PHE A 235 35.84 25.21 1.98
CA PHE A 235 36.79 24.19 2.42
C PHE A 235 37.98 24.86 3.09
N PRO A 236 38.41 24.39 4.30
CA PRO A 236 39.58 24.95 4.99
C PRO A 236 40.86 24.85 4.14
N GLU A 237 41.72 25.86 4.20
CA GLU A 237 43.02 25.78 3.56
C GLU A 237 43.86 24.60 4.06
N GLY A 238 44.52 23.91 3.14
CA GLY A 238 45.29 22.70 3.47
C GLY A 238 44.52 21.41 3.59
N GLN A 239 43.18 21.44 3.49
CA GLN A 239 42.39 20.23 3.46
C GLN A 239 42.62 19.44 2.16
N PRO A 240 42.90 18.11 2.24
CA PRO A 240 43.10 17.30 1.04
C PRO A 240 41.87 17.33 0.14
N PHE A 241 42.05 17.33 -1.17
CA PHE A 241 40.95 17.31 -2.13
C PHE A 241 40.13 16.02 -1.99
N PHE A 242 40.80 14.86 -1.78
CA PHE A 242 40.22 13.59 -1.44
C PHE A 242 40.81 13.10 -0.12
N ASP A 243 39.96 12.57 0.75
CA ASP A 243 40.34 11.85 1.97
C ASP A 243 39.76 10.44 1.95
N PHE A 244 40.63 9.45 1.71
CA PHE A 244 40.25 8.04 1.59
C PHE A 244 40.39 7.28 2.92
N GLN A 245 39.79 7.78 4.00
CA GLN A 245 39.79 7.06 5.26
C GLN A 245 38.63 6.04 5.32
N PHE A 246 38.97 4.76 5.42
CA PHE A 246 37.99 3.67 5.51
C PHE A 246 37.75 3.30 6.97
N THR A 247 36.60 3.69 7.52
CA THR A 247 36.16 3.36 8.88
C THR A 247 35.31 2.09 8.89
N LEU A 248 35.16 1.47 10.09
CA LEU A 248 34.21 0.36 10.27
C LEU A 248 32.77 0.74 9.89
N GLY A 249 32.38 1.99 10.16
CA GLY A 249 31.06 2.49 9.76
C GLY A 249 30.84 2.44 8.25
N MET A 250 31.85 2.75 7.45
CA MET A 250 31.78 2.65 5.99
C MET A 250 31.63 1.21 5.48
N LYS A 251 32.19 0.22 6.18
CA LYS A 251 32.03 -1.20 5.85
C LYS A 251 30.60 -1.69 6.09
N LEU A 252 29.92 -1.16 7.12
CA LEU A 252 28.53 -1.50 7.45
C LEU A 252 27.51 -0.62 6.70
N TYR A 253 27.96 0.44 6.04
CA TYR A 253 27.12 1.40 5.37
C TYR A 253 26.22 0.82 4.27
N PRO A 254 26.62 -0.20 3.46
CA PRO A 254 25.73 -0.83 2.50
C PRO A 254 24.44 -1.39 3.12
N LEU A 255 24.54 -1.99 4.32
CA LEU A 255 23.37 -2.49 5.05
C LEU A 255 22.46 -1.34 5.50
N SER A 256 23.06 -0.25 5.97
CA SER A 256 22.35 0.96 6.31
C SER A 256 21.59 1.55 5.11
N VAL A 257 22.24 1.63 3.97
CA VAL A 257 21.64 2.12 2.72
C VAL A 257 20.47 1.25 2.30
N LEU A 258 20.61 -0.07 2.35
CA LEU A 258 19.51 -0.98 2.02
C LEU A 258 18.27 -0.71 2.89
N LEU A 259 18.46 -0.61 4.21
CA LEU A 259 17.36 -0.31 5.14
C LEU A 259 16.72 1.06 4.85
N GLN A 260 17.54 2.07 4.58
CA GLN A 260 17.06 3.42 4.26
C GLN A 260 16.26 3.44 2.95
N GLU A 261 16.70 2.74 1.90
CA GLU A 261 15.99 2.68 0.63
C GLU A 261 14.68 1.89 0.74
N VAL A 262 14.66 0.79 1.49
CA VAL A 262 13.43 0.04 1.78
C VAL A 262 12.44 0.93 2.52
N LEU A 263 12.85 1.63 3.56
CA LEU A 263 11.95 2.51 4.32
C LEU A 263 11.45 3.68 3.49
N SER A 264 12.37 4.45 2.89
CA SER A 264 12.01 5.71 2.24
C SER A 264 11.29 5.52 0.90
N GLN A 265 11.75 4.60 0.08
CA GLN A 265 11.22 4.43 -1.28
C GLN A 265 10.17 3.31 -1.34
N SER A 266 10.47 2.12 -0.81
CA SER A 266 9.52 1.02 -0.94
C SER A 266 8.31 1.17 -0.03
N ILE A 267 8.51 1.66 1.18
CA ILE A 267 7.42 1.75 2.16
C ILE A 267 6.78 3.14 2.12
N ILE A 268 7.52 4.20 2.45
CA ILE A 268 6.92 5.54 2.61
C ILE A 268 6.44 6.12 1.30
N HIS A 269 7.25 6.06 0.24
CA HIS A 269 6.84 6.57 -1.07
C HIS A 269 5.60 5.83 -1.59
N GLU A 270 5.54 4.47 -1.48
CA GLU A 270 4.38 3.69 -1.90
C GLU A 270 3.14 4.00 -1.06
N CYS A 271 3.28 4.14 0.26
CA CYS A 271 2.18 4.57 1.12
C CYS A 271 1.64 5.93 0.69
N LEU A 272 2.52 6.89 0.42
CA LEU A 272 2.12 8.21 -0.07
C LEU A 272 1.40 8.13 -1.42
N MET A 273 1.84 7.24 -2.33
CA MET A 273 1.17 7.03 -3.62
C MET A 273 -0.25 6.45 -3.45
N ARG A 274 -0.50 5.64 -2.43
CA ARG A 274 -1.84 5.09 -2.12
C ARG A 274 -2.77 6.12 -1.44
N ILE A 275 -2.19 7.03 -0.64
CA ILE A 275 -2.94 8.07 0.10
C ILE A 275 -3.25 9.27 -0.81
N LEU A 276 -2.26 9.75 -1.55
CA LEU A 276 -2.36 10.95 -2.38
C LEU A 276 -3.14 10.68 -3.65
N LYS A 277 -4.07 11.57 -3.97
CA LYS A 277 -4.89 11.51 -5.19
C LYS A 277 -4.56 12.68 -6.10
N GLY A 278 -4.84 12.51 -7.39
CA GLY A 278 -4.72 13.55 -8.40
C GLY A 278 -3.51 13.40 -9.33
N LYS A 279 -3.48 14.24 -10.36
CA LYS A 279 -2.52 14.17 -11.47
C LYS A 279 -1.04 14.26 -11.04
N ASN A 280 -0.76 15.00 -9.97
CA ASN A 280 0.59 15.26 -9.47
C ASN A 280 0.94 14.46 -8.21
N SER A 281 0.15 13.45 -7.84
CA SER A 281 0.36 12.65 -6.61
C SER A 281 1.78 12.11 -6.50
N HIS A 282 2.37 11.69 -7.62
CA HIS A 282 3.74 11.17 -7.67
C HIS A 282 4.82 12.22 -7.34
N ILE A 283 4.62 13.49 -7.74
CA ILE A 283 5.55 14.56 -7.40
C ILE A 283 5.47 14.85 -5.90
N HIS A 284 4.26 14.95 -5.38
CA HIS A 284 4.05 15.16 -3.95
C HIS A 284 4.60 13.99 -3.11
N ALA A 285 4.44 12.74 -3.57
CA ALA A 285 5.02 11.57 -2.88
C ALA A 285 6.55 11.63 -2.85
N ILE A 286 7.22 11.98 -3.97
CA ILE A 286 8.67 12.16 -4.02
C ILE A 286 9.11 13.26 -3.06
N LEU A 287 8.48 14.43 -3.11
CA LEU A 287 8.86 15.56 -2.26
C LEU A 287 8.67 15.24 -0.78
N LEU A 288 7.51 14.69 -0.39
CA LEU A 288 7.22 14.37 1.01
C LEU A 288 8.15 13.27 1.55
N SER A 289 8.37 12.18 0.79
CA SER A 289 9.30 11.13 1.21
C SER A 289 10.73 11.66 1.36
N SER A 290 11.17 12.55 0.46
CA SER A 290 12.49 13.19 0.53
C SER A 290 12.61 14.16 1.72
N ILE A 291 11.57 14.93 2.04
CA ILE A 291 11.54 15.79 3.23
C ILE A 291 11.64 14.95 4.51
N LEU A 292 10.85 13.87 4.60
CA LEU A 292 10.88 12.98 5.78
C LEU A 292 12.24 12.29 5.92
N PHE A 293 12.82 11.82 4.81
CA PHE A 293 14.17 11.27 4.78
C PHE A 293 15.21 12.29 5.26
N THR A 294 15.11 13.53 4.81
CA THR A 294 15.97 14.65 5.21
C THR A 294 15.85 14.96 6.70
N ALA A 295 14.63 14.96 7.25
CA ALA A 295 14.39 15.23 8.68
C ALA A 295 15.09 14.21 9.60
N LEU A 296 15.21 12.96 9.17
CA LEU A 296 15.97 11.93 9.90
C LEU A 296 17.47 12.24 9.98
N HIS A 297 17.99 13.09 9.07
CA HIS A 297 19.41 13.48 9.01
C HIS A 297 19.72 14.82 9.72
N ILE A 298 18.78 15.38 10.48
CA ILE A 298 18.96 16.65 11.20
C ILE A 298 20.23 16.71 12.06
N HIS A 299 20.63 15.57 12.63
CA HIS A 299 21.84 15.42 13.46
C HIS A 299 23.16 15.58 12.69
N ARG A 300 23.11 15.61 11.35
CA ARG A 300 24.29 15.76 10.48
C ARG A 300 24.56 17.20 10.07
N GLY A 301 23.61 18.10 10.32
CA GLY A 301 23.71 19.50 9.97
C GLY A 301 23.02 19.89 8.65
N PHE A 302 22.87 21.21 8.46
CA PHE A 302 22.03 21.75 7.38
C PHE A 302 22.53 21.41 5.97
N GLY A 303 23.85 21.48 5.73
CA GLY A 303 24.41 21.12 4.41
C GLY A 303 24.13 19.66 4.03
N PHE A 304 24.26 18.74 4.99
CA PHE A 304 23.92 17.33 4.77
C PHE A 304 22.44 17.15 4.48
N MET A 305 21.56 17.89 5.18
CA MET A 305 20.12 17.85 4.94
C MET A 305 19.77 18.25 3.51
N ILE A 306 20.37 19.32 2.97
CA ILE A 306 20.16 19.74 1.57
C ILE A 306 20.60 18.62 0.60
N GLY A 307 21.79 18.05 0.81
CA GLY A 307 22.30 16.95 0.01
C GLY A 307 21.38 15.72 0.05
N SER A 308 20.90 15.35 1.24
CA SER A 308 19.95 14.25 1.46
C SER A 308 18.61 14.48 0.76
N PHE A 309 18.11 15.72 0.78
CA PHE A 309 16.88 16.10 0.07
C PHE A 309 17.01 15.93 -1.45
N LEU A 310 18.09 16.49 -2.02
CA LEU A 310 18.35 16.39 -3.46
C LEU A 310 18.55 14.93 -3.90
N LEU A 311 19.30 14.16 -3.12
CA LEU A 311 19.50 12.74 -3.36
C LEU A 311 18.17 11.98 -3.27
N GLY A 312 17.37 12.22 -2.24
CA GLY A 312 16.05 11.62 -2.06
C GLY A 312 15.11 11.88 -3.24
N CYS A 313 15.07 13.12 -3.74
CA CYS A 313 14.30 13.48 -4.93
C CYS A 313 14.78 12.71 -6.18
N GLY A 314 16.10 12.67 -6.41
CA GLY A 314 16.69 11.94 -7.54
C GLY A 314 16.39 10.43 -7.48
N ILE A 315 16.58 9.82 -6.33
CA ILE A 315 16.28 8.42 -6.07
C ILE A 315 14.77 8.14 -6.22
N GLY A 316 13.89 9.01 -5.71
CA GLY A 316 12.44 8.89 -5.85
C GLY A 316 11.98 8.89 -7.31
N ILE A 317 12.59 9.73 -8.16
CA ILE A 317 12.33 9.74 -9.60
C ILE A 317 12.75 8.41 -10.25
N LEU A 318 13.90 7.88 -9.86
CA LEU A 318 14.39 6.58 -10.35
C LEU A 318 13.50 5.43 -9.88
N TYR A 319 13.15 5.40 -8.60
CA TYR A 319 12.28 4.38 -8.01
C TYR A 319 10.93 4.30 -8.71
N ARG A 320 10.29 5.41 -8.96
CA ARG A 320 9.01 5.46 -9.68
C ARG A 320 9.03 4.68 -11.00
N LYS A 321 10.16 4.71 -11.73
CA LYS A 321 10.32 4.03 -13.02
C LYS A 321 10.73 2.57 -12.89
N GLN A 322 11.44 2.22 -11.82
CA GLN A 322 12.15 0.94 -11.72
C GLN A 322 11.48 -0.06 -10.77
N ARG A 323 10.79 0.44 -9.73
CA ARG A 323 10.10 -0.38 -8.72
C ARG A 323 10.99 -1.43 -8.07
N THR A 324 12.29 -1.14 -7.90
CA THR A 324 13.26 -1.98 -7.22
C THR A 324 14.28 -1.13 -6.50
N VAL A 325 14.72 -1.57 -5.32
CA VAL A 325 15.68 -0.83 -4.47
C VAL A 325 17.15 -1.12 -4.83
N TRP A 326 17.45 -2.21 -5.50
CA TRP A 326 18.82 -2.66 -5.70
C TRP A 326 19.69 -1.65 -6.45
N GLY A 327 19.15 -1.05 -7.53
CA GLY A 327 19.84 0.02 -8.24
C GLY A 327 19.99 1.28 -7.39
N LEU A 328 18.95 1.63 -6.64
CA LEU A 328 18.94 2.82 -5.78
C LEU A 328 20.00 2.72 -4.68
N CYS A 329 20.20 1.52 -4.11
CA CYS A 329 21.28 1.27 -3.14
C CYS A 329 22.65 1.58 -3.72
N ILE A 330 22.89 1.26 -5.00
CA ILE A 330 24.16 1.62 -5.69
C ILE A 330 24.28 3.15 -5.75
N THR A 331 23.23 3.84 -6.20
CA THR A 331 23.24 5.31 -6.29
C THR A 331 23.48 5.96 -4.94
N HIS A 332 22.71 5.59 -3.94
CA HIS A 332 22.81 6.14 -2.60
C HIS A 332 24.21 5.91 -2.01
N TYR A 333 24.70 4.67 -2.08
CA TYR A 333 26.02 4.31 -1.58
C TYR A 333 27.11 5.10 -2.27
N SER A 334 27.12 5.13 -3.62
CA SER A 334 28.16 5.81 -4.41
C SER A 334 28.20 7.32 -4.16
N VAL A 335 27.05 7.98 -4.15
CA VAL A 335 26.94 9.43 -3.89
C VAL A 335 27.39 9.76 -2.47
N SER A 336 26.95 9.01 -1.48
CA SER A 336 27.33 9.24 -0.09
C SER A 336 28.82 8.98 0.17
N MET A 337 29.37 7.90 -0.39
CA MET A 337 30.82 7.64 -0.27
C MET A 337 31.65 8.72 -0.96
N THR A 338 31.20 9.21 -2.11
CA THR A 338 31.85 10.36 -2.79
C THR A 338 31.80 11.61 -1.93
N ALA A 339 30.66 11.89 -1.27
CA ALA A 339 30.55 13.02 -0.35
C ALA A 339 31.53 12.88 0.83
N PHE A 340 31.70 11.68 1.38
CA PHE A 340 32.71 11.41 2.41
C PHE A 340 34.13 11.66 1.91
N PHE A 341 34.51 11.06 0.78
CA PHE A 341 35.86 11.21 0.25
C PHE A 341 36.19 12.62 -0.21
N LEU A 342 35.18 13.40 -0.56
CA LEU A 342 35.32 14.81 -0.90
C LEU A 342 35.23 15.75 0.33
N ASN A 343 35.14 15.23 1.56
CA ASN A 343 35.00 16.04 2.76
C ASN A 343 33.82 17.05 2.69
N TRP A 344 32.70 16.64 2.07
CA TRP A 344 31.44 17.41 2.09
C TRP A 344 30.68 17.24 3.41
N LEU A 345 31.08 16.25 4.24
CA LEU A 345 30.34 15.75 5.40
C LEU A 345 31.16 15.81 6.69
#